data_e650da360169b4645826d9c41b974c8c
#
_entry.id   e650da360169b4645826d9c41b974c8c
#
_cell.length_a   1.000
_cell.length_b   1.000
_cell.length_c   1.000
_cell.angle_alpha   90.00
_cell.angle_beta   90.00
_cell.angle_gamma   90.00
#
_symmetry.space_group_name_H-M   'P 1'
#
loop_
_entity.id
_entity.type
_entity.pdbx_description
1 polymer ?
#
loop_
_entity_poly.entity_id
_entity_poly.type
_entity_poly.pdbx_seq_one_letter_code
_entity_poly.pdbx_strand_id
1 'polypeptide(L)'
;MSKRIIYSCVTLKKELENVIAATGFDGEVHFLSEKLHSSPQTMHQVLQQHIDEAAPDTEEIIICVSGCGKSTVGLKATTAPLALPRTMDCIDVLLSGSGAKRPEGAIFLTDGWMNFMKASALNHEKMIAEKGAEATAETMRKIYRGFTDFYIIDTHTYDTTPVKEYIMPLVEMLDGTLNYIDGKYQVLYKLLDGTRDKDVISIPKGGVLDISEFDGLRPAVIKK
;
A
#
# COMPACT_ATOMS: atom_id res chain seq x y z
N MET A 1 -3.95 -25.03 12.61
CA MET A 1 -3.85 -23.58 12.32
C MET A 1 -2.39 -23.26 12.10
N SER A 2 -2.08 -22.57 11.03
CA SER A 2 -0.74 -22.05 10.77
C SER A 2 -0.37 -21.05 11.86
N LYS A 3 0.89 -21.11 12.33
CA LYS A 3 1.42 -20.11 13.28
C LYS A 3 2.06 -18.93 12.55
N ARG A 4 1.54 -18.61 11.37
CA ARG A 4 1.95 -17.46 10.58
C ARG A 4 1.04 -16.28 10.88
N ILE A 5 1.62 -15.08 10.94
CA ILE A 5 0.91 -13.84 11.25
C ILE A 5 1.10 -12.87 10.09
N ILE A 6 0.03 -12.21 9.66
CA ILE A 6 0.07 -11.16 8.66
C ILE A 6 -0.19 -9.81 9.32
N TYR A 7 0.69 -8.84 9.06
CA TYR A 7 0.46 -7.41 9.29
C TYR A 7 0.36 -6.71 7.94
N SER A 8 -0.81 -6.15 7.64
CA SER A 8 -1.08 -5.53 6.34
C SER A 8 -1.55 -4.11 6.48
N CYS A 9 -1.17 -3.28 5.50
CA CYS A 9 -1.82 -1.99 5.33
C CYS A 9 -3.31 -2.19 5.01
N VAL A 10 -4.18 -1.44 5.70
CA VAL A 10 -5.64 -1.53 5.45
C VAL A 10 -6.02 -1.15 4.01
N THR A 11 -5.18 -0.37 3.31
CA THR A 11 -5.42 -0.02 1.89
C THR A 11 -5.32 -1.19 0.92
N LEU A 12 -4.74 -2.33 1.36
CA LEU A 12 -4.63 -3.58 0.60
C LEU A 12 -5.65 -4.63 1.06
N LYS A 13 -6.64 -4.24 1.88
CA LYS A 13 -7.52 -5.18 2.57
C LYS A 13 -8.27 -6.09 1.60
N LYS A 14 -8.91 -5.54 0.59
CA LYS A 14 -9.73 -6.32 -0.35
C LYS A 14 -8.91 -7.31 -1.16
N GLU A 15 -7.74 -6.88 -1.64
CA GLU A 15 -6.81 -7.74 -2.37
C GLU A 15 -6.26 -8.85 -1.49
N LEU A 16 -5.88 -8.52 -0.25
CA LEU A 16 -5.38 -9.52 0.69
C LEU A 16 -6.47 -10.52 1.09
N GLU A 17 -7.68 -10.08 1.36
CA GLU A 17 -8.83 -10.97 1.66
C GLU A 17 -9.11 -11.93 0.48
N ASN A 18 -9.01 -11.44 -0.76
CA ASN A 18 -9.14 -12.28 -1.95
C ASN A 18 -8.02 -13.33 -2.04
N VAL A 19 -6.78 -12.95 -1.74
CA VAL A 19 -5.65 -13.90 -1.73
C VAL A 19 -5.78 -14.91 -0.61
N ILE A 20 -6.19 -14.51 0.60
CA ILE A 20 -6.46 -15.41 1.72
C ILE A 20 -7.50 -16.47 1.33
N ALA A 21 -8.61 -16.04 0.72
CA ALA A 21 -9.65 -16.96 0.26
C ALA A 21 -9.14 -17.92 -0.81
N ALA A 22 -8.30 -17.45 -1.74
CA ALA A 22 -7.77 -18.25 -2.84
C ALA A 22 -6.67 -19.23 -2.42
N THR A 23 -5.85 -18.88 -1.41
CA THR A 23 -4.73 -19.70 -0.93
C THR A 23 -5.10 -20.62 0.24
N GLY A 24 -6.25 -20.37 0.88
CA GLY A 24 -6.64 -21.10 2.09
C GLY A 24 -5.75 -20.77 3.30
N PHE A 25 -5.14 -19.57 3.33
CA PHE A 25 -4.33 -19.14 4.47
C PHE A 25 -5.17 -19.12 5.75
N ASP A 26 -4.70 -19.81 6.79
CA ASP A 26 -5.42 -20.05 8.06
C ASP A 26 -4.72 -19.44 9.29
N GLY A 27 -3.71 -18.57 9.07
CA GLY A 27 -2.99 -17.84 10.11
C GLY A 27 -3.73 -16.56 10.56
N GLU A 28 -3.12 -15.85 11.51
CA GLU A 28 -3.66 -14.58 12.02
C GLU A 28 -3.47 -13.44 11.01
N VAL A 29 -4.43 -12.50 10.95
CA VAL A 29 -4.38 -11.34 10.04
C VAL A 29 -4.73 -10.06 10.80
N HIS A 30 -3.82 -9.10 10.77
CA HIS A 30 -3.97 -7.80 11.42
C HIS A 30 -3.86 -6.67 10.40
N PHE A 31 -4.87 -5.81 10.34
CA PHE A 31 -4.85 -4.63 9.49
C PHE A 31 -4.40 -3.40 10.27
N LEU A 32 -3.36 -2.76 9.77
CA LEU A 32 -2.80 -1.55 10.33
C LEU A 32 -3.66 -0.33 9.95
N SER A 33 -3.87 0.57 10.90
CA SER A 33 -4.69 1.77 10.68
C SER A 33 -4.16 2.64 9.55
N GLU A 34 -5.08 3.22 8.76
CA GLU A 34 -4.77 4.18 7.71
C GLU A 34 -3.99 5.41 8.20
N LYS A 35 -4.13 5.79 9.47
CA LYS A 35 -3.40 6.92 10.06
C LYS A 35 -1.88 6.75 10.01
N LEU A 36 -1.40 5.51 10.01
CA LEU A 36 0.02 5.19 9.95
C LEU A 36 0.66 5.55 8.60
N HIS A 37 -0.14 5.68 7.52
CA HIS A 37 0.35 6.15 6.22
C HIS A 37 0.98 7.55 6.28
N SER A 38 0.52 8.40 7.19
CA SER A 38 1.02 9.76 7.35
C SER A 38 2.37 9.85 8.08
N SER A 39 2.81 8.75 8.73
CA SER A 39 4.01 8.74 9.56
C SER A 39 4.80 7.43 9.39
N PRO A 40 5.74 7.37 8.44
CA PRO A 40 6.59 6.20 8.24
C PRO A 40 7.34 5.77 9.51
N GLN A 41 7.76 6.74 10.34
CA GLN A 41 8.44 6.46 11.60
C GLN A 41 7.51 5.78 12.61
N THR A 42 6.27 6.25 12.74
CA THR A 42 5.27 5.61 13.62
C THR A 42 4.90 4.22 13.09
N MET A 43 4.77 4.06 11.77
CA MET A 43 4.56 2.76 11.13
C MET A 43 5.68 1.78 11.50
N HIS A 44 6.94 2.22 11.42
CA HIS A 44 8.10 1.42 11.80
C HIS A 44 8.02 0.95 13.26
N GLN A 45 7.74 1.88 14.19
CA GLN A 45 7.63 1.57 15.61
C GLN A 45 6.52 0.56 15.90
N VAL A 46 5.35 0.73 15.30
CA VAL A 46 4.21 -0.17 15.45
C VAL A 46 4.54 -1.57 14.90
N LEU A 47 5.14 -1.64 13.70
CA LEU A 47 5.54 -2.92 13.12
C LEU A 47 6.59 -3.62 13.99
N GLN A 48 7.62 -2.90 14.47
CA GLN A 48 8.63 -3.50 15.33
C GLN A 48 8.04 -4.00 16.64
N GLN A 49 7.14 -3.24 17.26
CA GLN A 49 6.44 -3.68 18.46
C GLN A 49 5.67 -4.98 18.23
N HIS A 50 4.91 -5.08 17.15
CA HIS A 50 4.19 -6.31 16.79
C HIS A 50 5.12 -7.51 16.55
N ILE A 51 6.28 -7.27 15.92
CA ILE A 51 7.29 -8.31 15.74
C ILE A 51 7.83 -8.77 17.09
N ASP A 52 8.13 -7.85 17.99
CA ASP A 52 8.72 -8.15 19.31
C ASP A 52 7.73 -8.87 20.24
N GLU A 53 6.43 -8.58 20.10
CA GLU A 53 5.34 -9.14 20.90
C GLU A 53 4.79 -10.46 20.34
N ALA A 54 5.22 -10.90 19.14
CA ALA A 54 4.74 -12.14 18.54
C ALA A 54 5.06 -13.35 19.42
N ALA A 55 4.16 -14.34 19.44
CA ALA A 55 4.31 -15.52 20.26
C ALA A 55 5.61 -16.28 19.95
N PRO A 56 6.28 -16.90 20.95
CA PRO A 56 7.58 -17.58 20.75
C PRO A 56 7.54 -18.74 19.74
N ASP A 57 6.38 -19.28 19.49
CA ASP A 57 6.13 -20.38 18.56
C ASP A 57 5.61 -19.90 17.19
N THR A 58 5.65 -18.58 16.91
CA THR A 58 5.36 -18.01 15.60
C THR A 58 6.37 -18.53 14.57
N GLU A 59 5.86 -19.08 13.49
CA GLU A 59 6.68 -19.69 12.43
C GLU A 59 7.21 -18.63 11.45
N GLU A 60 6.39 -17.63 11.11
CA GLU A 60 6.74 -16.55 10.20
C GLU A 60 5.83 -15.33 10.41
N ILE A 61 6.38 -14.14 10.27
CA ILE A 61 5.63 -12.89 10.22
C ILE A 61 5.68 -12.33 8.80
N ILE A 62 4.52 -12.22 8.17
CA ILE A 62 4.35 -11.66 6.83
C ILE A 62 3.94 -10.21 6.98
N ILE A 63 4.72 -9.30 6.40
CA ILE A 63 4.48 -7.87 6.45
C ILE A 63 4.05 -7.40 5.06
N CYS A 64 2.74 -7.25 4.82
CA CYS A 64 2.18 -6.69 3.59
C CYS A 64 2.22 -5.15 3.63
N VAL A 65 3.41 -4.63 3.95
CA VAL A 65 3.79 -3.21 3.90
C VAL A 65 5.09 -3.13 3.12
N SER A 66 5.11 -2.29 2.11
CA SER A 66 6.27 -2.07 1.23
C SER A 66 7.32 -1.15 1.85
N GLY A 67 8.30 -0.77 1.06
CA GLY A 67 9.31 0.24 1.43
C GLY A 67 8.78 1.67 1.64
N CYS A 68 7.46 1.87 1.70
CA CYS A 68 6.78 3.17 1.82
C CYS A 68 7.47 4.11 2.81
N GLY A 69 8.08 5.20 2.30
CA GLY A 69 8.78 6.16 3.15
C GLY A 69 9.90 5.56 4.01
N LYS A 70 10.42 4.36 3.65
CA LYS A 70 11.40 3.57 4.41
C LYS A 70 10.86 3.04 5.76
N SER A 71 9.54 2.91 5.90
CA SER A 71 8.92 2.47 7.15
C SER A 71 9.31 1.05 7.58
N THR A 72 9.71 0.20 6.65
CA THR A 72 10.12 -1.18 6.92
C THR A 72 11.64 -1.35 7.08
N VAL A 73 12.44 -0.40 6.61
CA VAL A 73 13.91 -0.46 6.71
C VAL A 73 14.35 -0.43 8.18
N GLY A 74 15.24 -1.35 8.56
CA GLY A 74 15.73 -1.47 9.93
C GLY A 74 14.87 -2.36 10.85
N LEU A 75 13.75 -2.91 10.36
CA LEU A 75 12.98 -3.89 11.14
C LEU A 75 13.84 -5.11 11.48
N LYS A 76 13.75 -5.55 12.72
CA LYS A 76 14.50 -6.68 13.27
C LYS A 76 13.60 -7.89 13.44
N ALA A 77 13.99 -9.01 12.90
CA ALA A 77 13.29 -10.28 13.02
C ALA A 77 13.57 -10.93 14.41
N THR A 78 13.08 -10.31 15.48
CA THR A 78 13.42 -10.68 16.87
C THR A 78 12.82 -12.02 17.29
N THR A 79 11.56 -12.27 16.94
CA THR A 79 10.77 -13.43 17.41
C THR A 79 10.68 -14.54 16.35
N ALA A 80 10.46 -14.18 15.08
CA ALA A 80 10.28 -15.09 13.95
C ALA A 80 10.92 -14.53 12.68
N PRO A 81 11.15 -15.33 11.62
CA PRO A 81 11.52 -14.84 10.30
C PRO A 81 10.48 -13.87 9.75
N LEU A 82 10.91 -12.87 8.95
CA LEU A 82 10.03 -11.93 8.27
C LEU A 82 9.99 -12.21 6.78
N ALA A 83 8.81 -12.05 6.17
CA ALA A 83 8.61 -12.04 4.73
C ALA A 83 7.88 -10.77 4.32
N LEU A 84 8.41 -10.05 3.31
CA LEU A 84 7.87 -8.78 2.83
C LEU A 84 7.85 -8.73 1.30
N PRO A 85 6.96 -7.93 0.68
CA PRO A 85 7.03 -7.69 -0.77
C PRO A 85 8.27 -6.83 -1.08
N ARG A 86 9.04 -7.22 -2.09
CA ARG A 86 10.16 -6.43 -2.59
C ARG A 86 9.64 -5.34 -3.54
N THR A 87 8.97 -4.35 -2.99
CA THR A 87 8.30 -3.25 -3.69
C THR A 87 8.54 -1.92 -2.98
N MET A 88 8.48 -0.81 -3.72
CA MET A 88 8.70 0.51 -3.13
C MET A 88 7.48 1.05 -2.38
N ASP A 89 6.28 0.73 -2.84
CA ASP A 89 5.01 1.16 -2.22
C ASP A 89 3.87 0.18 -2.55
N CYS A 90 2.68 0.48 -2.01
CA CYS A 90 1.48 -0.35 -2.23
C CYS A 90 1.03 -0.37 -3.70
N ILE A 91 1.34 0.65 -4.50
CA ILE A 91 1.02 0.67 -5.94
C ILE A 91 1.82 -0.42 -6.66
N ASP A 92 3.11 -0.56 -6.34
CA ASP A 92 3.94 -1.62 -6.92
C ASP A 92 3.46 -3.02 -6.49
N VAL A 93 2.92 -3.15 -5.25
CA VAL A 93 2.24 -4.39 -4.81
C VAL A 93 1.07 -4.69 -5.72
N LEU A 94 0.19 -3.72 -5.94
CA LEU A 94 -1.04 -3.88 -6.72
C LEU A 94 -0.77 -4.12 -8.21
N LEU A 95 0.32 -3.58 -8.75
CA LEU A 95 0.73 -3.78 -10.14
C LEU A 95 1.63 -5.01 -10.34
N SER A 96 2.03 -5.71 -9.26
CA SER A 96 2.90 -6.87 -9.37
C SER A 96 2.26 -7.99 -10.21
N GLY A 97 3.01 -8.48 -11.19
CA GLY A 97 2.56 -9.53 -12.12
C GLY A 97 1.64 -9.06 -13.24
N SER A 98 1.23 -7.78 -13.28
CA SER A 98 0.38 -7.26 -14.37
C SER A 98 1.15 -7.05 -15.69
N GLY A 99 2.46 -6.88 -15.61
CA GLY A 99 3.28 -6.43 -16.74
C GLY A 99 3.07 -4.96 -17.11
N ALA A 100 2.17 -4.26 -16.44
CA ALA A 100 1.91 -2.86 -16.67
C ALA A 100 3.10 -2.01 -16.23
N LYS A 101 3.47 -1.03 -17.06
CA LYS A 101 4.46 -0.02 -16.66
C LYS A 101 3.75 1.06 -15.87
N ARG A 102 4.25 1.33 -14.68
CA ARG A 102 3.75 2.44 -13.85
C ARG A 102 4.07 3.78 -14.51
N PRO A 103 3.08 4.58 -14.91
CA PRO A 103 3.30 5.93 -15.43
C PRO A 103 3.97 6.82 -14.38
N GLU A 104 4.96 7.60 -14.81
CA GLU A 104 5.67 8.55 -13.94
C GLU A 104 4.82 9.81 -13.72
N GLY A 105 4.81 10.32 -12.48
CA GLY A 105 4.09 11.54 -12.14
C GLY A 105 2.57 11.41 -12.22
N ALA A 106 2.05 10.19 -12.12
CA ALA A 106 0.63 9.90 -12.04
C ALA A 106 0.17 9.67 -10.60
N ILE A 107 -1.11 9.90 -10.35
CA ILE A 107 -1.80 9.60 -9.09
C ILE A 107 -2.57 8.30 -9.26
N PHE A 108 -2.36 7.36 -8.35
CA PHE A 108 -3.00 6.05 -8.38
C PHE A 108 -4.05 5.93 -7.28
N LEU A 109 -5.16 5.30 -7.63
CA LEU A 109 -6.36 5.22 -6.81
C LEU A 109 -6.89 3.80 -6.75
N THR A 110 -7.32 3.41 -5.57
CA THR A 110 -8.04 2.17 -5.30
C THR A 110 -9.17 2.48 -4.31
N ASP A 111 -10.03 1.51 -4.05
CA ASP A 111 -11.02 1.60 -2.97
C ASP A 111 -10.36 1.92 -1.62
N GLY A 112 -9.28 1.21 -1.28
CA GLY A 112 -8.53 1.47 -0.05
C GLY A 112 -7.92 2.87 0.01
N TRP A 113 -7.42 3.39 -1.11
CA TRP A 113 -6.89 4.74 -1.22
C TRP A 113 -7.99 5.80 -1.12
N MET A 114 -9.15 5.57 -1.74
CA MET A 114 -10.31 6.46 -1.61
C MET A 114 -10.71 6.58 -0.13
N ASN A 115 -10.81 5.46 0.59
CA ASN A 115 -11.17 5.47 2.00
C ASN A 115 -10.13 6.22 2.85
N PHE A 116 -8.83 6.04 2.57
CA PHE A 116 -7.78 6.83 3.19
C PHE A 116 -7.93 8.34 2.90
N MET A 117 -8.18 8.74 1.66
CA MET A 117 -8.39 10.14 1.30
C MET A 117 -9.60 10.74 2.03
N LYS A 118 -10.72 10.00 2.10
CA LYS A 118 -11.94 10.43 2.83
C LYS A 118 -11.67 10.65 4.32
N ALA A 119 -10.80 9.85 4.93
CA ALA A 119 -10.43 9.96 6.35
C ALA A 119 -9.35 11.02 6.62
N SER A 120 -8.67 11.53 5.60
CA SER A 120 -7.52 12.41 5.72
C SER A 120 -7.88 13.90 5.54
N ALA A 121 -6.88 14.77 5.75
CA ALA A 121 -6.97 16.19 5.42
C ALA A 121 -7.08 16.47 3.90
N LEU A 122 -6.87 15.44 3.07
CA LEU A 122 -7.00 15.54 1.60
C LEU A 122 -8.42 15.26 1.10
N ASN A 123 -9.39 15.11 2.00
CA ASN A 123 -10.80 14.92 1.64
C ASN A 123 -11.35 16.18 0.97
N HIS A 124 -11.37 16.19 -0.36
CA HIS A 124 -11.83 17.35 -1.16
C HIS A 124 -13.33 17.59 -1.01
N GLU A 125 -14.16 16.56 -0.80
CA GLU A 125 -15.61 16.72 -0.56
C GLU A 125 -15.85 17.54 0.72
N LYS A 126 -15.13 17.18 1.80
CA LYS A 126 -15.20 17.93 3.05
C LYS A 126 -14.68 19.34 2.90
N MET A 127 -13.58 19.52 2.17
CA MET A 127 -13.02 20.85 1.89
C MET A 127 -13.97 21.73 1.09
N ILE A 128 -14.68 21.17 0.10
CA ILE A 128 -15.71 21.88 -0.67
C ILE A 128 -16.84 22.34 0.26
N ALA A 129 -17.32 21.48 1.13
CA ALA A 129 -18.38 21.80 2.08
C ALA A 129 -17.97 22.91 3.08
N GLU A 130 -16.70 22.92 3.51
CA GLU A 130 -16.19 23.88 4.50
C GLU A 130 -15.80 25.25 3.93
N LYS A 131 -15.20 25.29 2.75
CA LYS A 131 -14.63 26.55 2.19
C LYS A 131 -15.02 26.86 0.74
N GLY A 132 -15.88 26.04 0.14
CA GLY A 132 -16.37 26.19 -1.22
C GLY A 132 -15.44 25.59 -2.29
N ALA A 133 -15.99 25.41 -3.50
CA ALA A 133 -15.32 24.72 -4.60
C ALA A 133 -14.06 25.45 -5.08
N GLU A 134 -14.13 26.78 -5.24
CA GLU A 134 -13.02 27.60 -5.77
C GLU A 134 -11.79 27.58 -4.85
N ALA A 135 -11.97 27.83 -3.55
CA ALA A 135 -10.89 27.77 -2.56
C ALA A 135 -10.31 26.37 -2.40
N THR A 136 -11.14 25.34 -2.56
CA THR A 136 -10.71 23.94 -2.58
C THR A 136 -9.85 23.67 -3.81
N ALA A 137 -10.30 24.08 -5.00
CA ALA A 137 -9.57 23.91 -6.25
C ALA A 137 -8.19 24.58 -6.20
N GLU A 138 -8.11 25.81 -5.67
CA GLU A 138 -6.83 26.50 -5.49
C GLU A 138 -5.88 25.71 -4.57
N THR A 139 -6.41 25.16 -3.46
CA THR A 139 -5.62 24.35 -2.53
C THR A 139 -5.14 23.07 -3.20
N MET A 140 -6.02 22.36 -3.91
CA MET A 140 -5.70 21.12 -4.59
C MET A 140 -4.68 21.31 -5.71
N ARG A 141 -4.77 22.39 -6.49
CA ARG A 141 -3.74 22.75 -7.48
C ARG A 141 -2.36 22.98 -6.87
N LYS A 142 -2.29 23.50 -5.63
CA LYS A 142 -1.01 23.65 -4.92
C LYS A 142 -0.46 22.31 -4.45
N ILE A 143 -1.31 21.45 -3.88
CA ILE A 143 -0.93 20.13 -3.35
C ILE A 143 -0.49 19.20 -4.49
N TYR A 144 -1.29 19.13 -5.56
CA TYR A 144 -1.07 18.23 -6.70
C TYR A 144 -0.37 18.89 -7.89
N ARG A 145 0.42 19.94 -7.63
CA ARG A 145 1.11 20.69 -8.67
C ARG A 145 1.94 19.76 -9.57
N GLY A 146 1.60 19.75 -10.87
CA GLY A 146 2.29 18.94 -11.88
C GLY A 146 1.79 17.50 -12.00
N PHE A 147 0.73 17.13 -11.26
CA PHE A 147 0.02 15.86 -11.42
C PHE A 147 -1.29 16.12 -12.15
N THR A 148 -1.42 15.60 -13.37
CA THR A 148 -2.62 15.71 -14.20
C THR A 148 -3.19 14.34 -14.59
N ASP A 149 -2.39 13.28 -14.46
CA ASP A 149 -2.78 11.94 -14.85
C ASP A 149 -3.20 11.13 -13.63
N PHE A 150 -4.44 10.67 -13.63
CA PHE A 150 -5.03 9.84 -12.58
C PHE A 150 -5.27 8.45 -13.12
N TYR A 151 -4.98 7.41 -12.33
CA TYR A 151 -5.18 6.02 -12.68
C TYR A 151 -5.96 5.30 -11.59
N ILE A 152 -7.12 4.73 -11.94
CA ILE A 152 -7.77 3.75 -11.10
C ILE A 152 -7.12 2.39 -11.37
N ILE A 153 -6.59 1.76 -10.32
CA ILE A 153 -6.07 0.40 -10.42
C ILE A 153 -7.25 -0.55 -10.23
N ASP A 154 -7.67 -1.20 -11.30
CA ASP A 154 -8.71 -2.21 -11.23
C ASP A 154 -8.08 -3.56 -10.85
N THR A 155 -8.26 -3.95 -9.60
CA THR A 155 -7.78 -5.25 -9.07
C THR A 155 -8.85 -6.34 -9.18
N HIS A 156 -10.03 -6.01 -9.70
CA HIS A 156 -11.20 -6.90 -9.78
C HIS A 156 -11.69 -7.42 -8.41
N THR A 157 -11.26 -6.81 -7.31
CA THR A 157 -11.71 -7.14 -5.94
C THR A 157 -12.78 -6.17 -5.43
N TYR A 158 -13.06 -5.12 -6.18
CA TYR A 158 -14.03 -4.08 -5.84
C TYR A 158 -14.65 -3.47 -7.10
N ASP A 159 -15.82 -2.82 -6.93
CA ASP A 159 -16.42 -1.98 -7.97
C ASP A 159 -15.66 -0.65 -8.07
N THR A 160 -15.17 -0.33 -9.26
CA THR A 160 -14.42 0.92 -9.51
C THR A 160 -15.31 2.15 -9.62
N THR A 161 -16.63 1.99 -9.77
CA THR A 161 -17.59 3.10 -9.93
C THR A 161 -17.55 4.10 -8.77
N PRO A 162 -17.59 3.68 -7.48
CA PRO A 162 -17.51 4.62 -6.37
C PRO A 162 -16.17 5.38 -6.32
N VAL A 163 -15.06 4.74 -6.71
CA VAL A 163 -13.74 5.38 -6.77
C VAL A 163 -13.72 6.45 -7.85
N LYS A 164 -14.29 6.14 -9.03
CA LYS A 164 -14.44 7.10 -10.13
C LYS A 164 -15.28 8.31 -9.70
N GLU A 165 -16.47 8.06 -9.15
CA GLU A 165 -17.38 9.13 -8.72
C GLU A 165 -16.73 10.05 -7.69
N TYR A 166 -16.01 9.48 -6.72
CA TYR A 166 -15.29 10.24 -5.72
C TYR A 166 -14.19 11.12 -6.31
N ILE A 167 -13.39 10.60 -7.25
CA ILE A 167 -12.20 11.33 -7.73
C ILE A 167 -12.49 12.32 -8.85
N MET A 168 -13.58 12.15 -9.63
CA MET A 168 -13.89 13.01 -10.79
C MET A 168 -13.88 14.50 -10.48
N PRO A 169 -14.48 15.00 -9.37
CA PRO A 169 -14.40 16.42 -9.04
C PRO A 169 -12.97 16.94 -8.88
N LEU A 170 -12.08 16.10 -8.30
CA LEU A 170 -10.67 16.46 -8.15
C LEU A 170 -9.94 16.47 -9.50
N VAL A 171 -10.21 15.49 -10.36
CA VAL A 171 -9.66 15.44 -11.73
C VAL A 171 -10.04 16.69 -12.51
N GLU A 172 -11.31 17.11 -12.47
CA GLU A 172 -11.82 18.31 -13.12
C GLU A 172 -11.17 19.59 -12.56
N MET A 173 -11.02 19.70 -11.23
CA MET A 173 -10.36 20.85 -10.58
C MET A 173 -8.90 21.03 -11.02
N LEU A 174 -8.26 19.95 -11.45
CA LEU A 174 -6.84 19.91 -11.81
C LEU A 174 -6.62 19.89 -13.33
N ASP A 175 -7.69 20.03 -14.12
CA ASP A 175 -7.68 19.89 -15.58
C ASP A 175 -6.98 18.58 -16.02
N GLY A 176 -7.24 17.50 -15.25
CA GLY A 176 -6.57 16.23 -15.37
C GLY A 176 -7.29 15.23 -16.27
N THR A 177 -6.68 14.07 -16.43
CA THR A 177 -7.25 12.92 -17.13
C THR A 177 -7.42 11.74 -16.19
N LEU A 178 -8.49 10.96 -16.36
CA LEU A 178 -8.73 9.73 -15.62
C LEU A 178 -8.56 8.53 -16.54
N ASN A 179 -7.71 7.61 -16.12
CA ASN A 179 -7.38 6.39 -16.82
C ASN A 179 -7.60 5.17 -15.91
N TYR A 180 -7.51 3.97 -16.50
CA TYR A 180 -7.56 2.70 -15.77
C TYR A 180 -6.29 1.90 -16.05
N ILE A 181 -5.88 1.11 -15.05
CA ILE A 181 -4.75 0.21 -15.16
C ILE A 181 -5.10 -1.11 -14.45
N ASP A 182 -4.81 -2.24 -15.11
CA ASP A 182 -5.11 -3.57 -14.56
C ASP A 182 -4.13 -3.94 -13.46
N GLY A 183 -4.64 -4.30 -12.28
CA GLY A 183 -3.89 -4.75 -11.11
C GLY A 183 -3.92 -6.27 -10.96
N LYS A 184 -2.81 -6.87 -10.51
CA LYS A 184 -2.68 -8.34 -10.34
C LYS A 184 -2.21 -8.76 -8.94
N TYR A 185 -1.64 -7.88 -8.17
CA TYR A 185 -1.14 -8.08 -6.79
C TYR A 185 -0.49 -9.46 -6.53
N GLN A 186 0.24 -9.97 -7.54
CA GLN A 186 0.80 -11.34 -7.53
C GLN A 186 1.76 -11.57 -6.37
N VAL A 187 2.48 -10.53 -5.90
CA VAL A 187 3.39 -10.66 -4.77
C VAL A 187 2.66 -11.04 -3.47
N LEU A 188 1.38 -10.69 -3.30
CA LEU A 188 0.60 -11.12 -2.15
C LEU A 188 0.34 -12.64 -2.19
N TYR A 189 0.08 -13.22 -3.36
CA TYR A 189 -0.01 -14.68 -3.51
C TYR A 189 1.30 -15.36 -3.11
N LYS A 190 2.44 -14.86 -3.61
CA LYS A 190 3.77 -15.40 -3.26
C LYS A 190 4.06 -15.37 -1.77
N LEU A 191 3.65 -14.30 -1.09
CA LEU A 191 3.81 -14.18 0.36
C LEU A 191 3.02 -15.25 1.10
N LEU A 192 1.77 -15.50 0.71
CA LEU A 192 0.88 -16.41 1.43
C LEU A 192 1.11 -17.88 1.08
N ASP A 193 1.46 -18.20 -0.18
CA ASP A 193 1.76 -19.59 -0.60
C ASP A 193 3.16 -20.08 -0.22
N GLY A 194 3.99 -19.17 0.33
CA GLY A 194 5.35 -19.51 0.78
C GLY A 194 6.42 -19.39 -0.31
N THR A 195 6.10 -18.88 -1.49
CA THR A 195 7.11 -18.61 -2.53
C THR A 195 8.08 -17.54 -2.06
N ARG A 196 9.38 -17.84 -2.15
CA ARG A 196 10.47 -16.94 -1.71
C ARG A 196 11.46 -16.76 -2.87
N ASP A 197 11.04 -15.96 -3.85
CA ASP A 197 11.85 -15.60 -5.01
C ASP A 197 12.30 -14.12 -4.96
N LYS A 198 12.79 -13.60 -6.07
CA LYS A 198 13.31 -12.22 -6.19
C LYS A 198 12.27 -11.11 -5.85
N ASP A 199 10.99 -11.42 -5.84
CA ASP A 199 9.91 -10.46 -5.57
C ASP A 199 9.54 -10.42 -4.07
N VAL A 200 10.13 -11.31 -3.26
CA VAL A 200 9.88 -11.43 -1.82
C VAL A 200 11.19 -11.29 -1.06
N ILE A 201 11.24 -10.34 -0.13
CA ILE A 201 12.33 -10.21 0.84
C ILE A 201 12.10 -11.20 1.97
N SER A 202 13.12 -11.97 2.34
CA SER A 202 13.08 -12.92 3.46
C SER A 202 14.19 -12.61 4.44
N ILE A 203 13.83 -12.28 5.67
CA ILE A 203 14.78 -11.96 6.74
C ILE A 203 14.74 -13.10 7.77
N PRO A 204 15.84 -13.83 7.97
CA PRO A 204 15.88 -14.89 8.96
C PRO A 204 15.75 -14.34 10.38
N LYS A 205 15.27 -15.15 11.32
CA LYS A 205 15.23 -14.77 12.74
C LYS A 205 16.61 -14.31 13.22
N GLY A 206 16.64 -13.16 13.89
CA GLY A 206 17.87 -12.46 14.30
C GLY A 206 18.43 -11.51 13.25
N GLY A 207 17.91 -11.52 12.01
CA GLY A 207 18.31 -10.61 10.93
C GLY A 207 17.67 -9.23 11.05
N VAL A 208 18.15 -8.32 10.20
CA VAL A 208 17.65 -6.94 10.10
C VAL A 208 17.38 -6.64 8.63
N LEU A 209 16.26 -5.98 8.34
CA LEU A 209 15.93 -5.55 6.99
C LEU A 209 16.81 -4.37 6.57
N ASP A 210 17.76 -4.63 5.68
CA ASP A 210 18.65 -3.60 5.16
C ASP A 210 18.02 -2.84 3.98
N ILE A 211 18.40 -1.58 3.81
CA ILE A 211 17.94 -0.72 2.70
C ILE A 211 18.31 -1.30 1.33
N SER A 212 19.41 -2.02 1.22
CA SER A 212 19.90 -2.66 -0.01
C SER A 212 18.95 -3.72 -0.57
N GLU A 213 18.05 -4.27 0.25
CA GLU A 213 17.00 -5.18 -0.22
C GLU A 213 16.06 -4.52 -1.24
N PHE A 214 16.01 -3.20 -1.26
CA PHE A 214 15.22 -2.42 -2.21
C PHE A 214 16.04 -1.87 -3.39
N ASP A 215 17.34 -2.19 -3.48
CA ASP A 215 18.19 -1.72 -4.57
C ASP A 215 17.71 -2.19 -5.94
N GLY A 216 17.80 -1.28 -6.91
CA GLY A 216 17.32 -1.52 -8.27
C GLY A 216 15.81 -1.36 -8.46
N LEU A 217 15.05 -1.11 -7.39
CA LEU A 217 13.65 -0.71 -7.49
C LEU A 217 13.56 0.78 -7.83
N ARG A 218 12.57 1.15 -8.67
CA ARG A 218 12.34 2.57 -8.95
C ARG A 218 11.75 3.24 -7.72
N PRO A 219 12.33 4.37 -7.24
CA PRO A 219 11.66 5.15 -6.20
C PRO A 219 10.32 5.66 -6.72
N ALA A 220 9.33 5.77 -5.83
CA ALA A 220 8.11 6.50 -6.14
C ALA A 220 8.49 7.92 -6.59
N VAL A 221 8.29 8.26 -7.86
CA VAL A 221 8.68 9.57 -8.40
C VAL A 221 7.65 10.59 -7.93
N ILE A 222 7.99 11.29 -6.87
CA ILE A 222 7.32 12.54 -6.53
C ILE A 222 7.98 13.61 -7.40
N LYS A 223 7.29 14.07 -8.45
CA LYS A 223 7.74 15.28 -9.17
C LYS A 223 7.73 16.44 -8.16
N LYS A 224 8.89 17.01 -7.92
CA LYS A 224 9.04 18.25 -7.13
C LYS A 224 8.50 19.44 -7.87
#